data_643bc585dcbfb706f6f2ba4fc9433b12
#
_entry.id   643bc585dcbfb706f6f2ba4fc9433b12
#
_cell.length_a   1.000
_cell.length_b   1.000
_cell.length_c   1.000
_cell.angle_alpha   90.00
_cell.angle_beta   90.00
_cell.angle_gamma   90.00
#
_symmetry.space_group_name_H-M   'P 1'
#
loop_
_entity.id
_entity.type
_entity.pdbx_description
1 polymer ?
#
loop_
_entity_poly.entity_id
_entity_poly.type
_entity_poly.pdbx_seq_one_letter_code
_entity_poly.pdbx_strand_id
1 'polypeptide(L)'
;MAPTPFAIIAGVGPGTGAAVARRFSKAYPIALLARSPESYEPLVKEINNAGGKAIGISADVSNEESVKSAFAQIKKEYQGANCAAAIFNASGRFFRKPLLEMSVDDFSNSWEVSAKGALIFSQAALPLLVQTASSKEGQFPPTLIYTGATASIKANAQVAAFASGKWALRALSQSVAREFAPQGVHVAHAIIDGPIDVPGRDYLKDMAAEAKIAPGDIAETYWNLHTQSVRCFTNEVDIRAMLEKW
;
A
#
# COMPACT_ATOMS: atom_id res chain seq x y z
N MET A 1 -1.51 22.20 -21.40
CA MET A 1 -0.61 21.27 -20.71
C MET A 1 -1.44 20.11 -20.19
N ALA A 2 -0.99 18.87 -20.33
CA ALA A 2 -1.66 17.73 -19.73
C ALA A 2 -1.74 17.92 -18.20
N PRO A 3 -2.84 17.47 -17.55
CA PRO A 3 -2.96 17.55 -16.09
C PRO A 3 -1.83 16.75 -15.40
N THR A 4 -1.36 17.24 -14.25
CA THR A 4 -0.34 16.55 -13.46
C THR A 4 -0.85 15.17 -13.04
N PRO A 5 -0.10 14.08 -13.27
CA PRO A 5 -0.49 12.75 -12.82
C PRO A 5 -0.67 12.70 -11.29
N PHE A 6 -1.47 11.76 -10.80
CA PHE A 6 -1.74 11.60 -9.36
C PHE A 6 -1.37 10.19 -8.85
N ALA A 7 -1.28 10.04 -7.54
CA ALA A 7 -1.09 8.74 -6.89
C ALA A 7 -2.18 8.46 -5.86
N ILE A 8 -2.46 7.16 -5.60
CA ILE A 8 -3.47 6.69 -4.65
C ILE A 8 -2.78 5.84 -3.58
N ILE A 9 -3.07 6.11 -2.29
CA ILE A 9 -2.53 5.33 -1.17
C ILE A 9 -3.69 4.85 -0.31
N ALA A 10 -3.94 3.55 -0.29
CA ALA A 10 -4.94 2.93 0.57
C ALA A 10 -4.28 2.33 1.81
N GLY A 11 -4.84 2.60 2.99
CA GLY A 11 -4.28 2.17 4.27
C GLY A 11 -3.33 3.22 4.86
N VAL A 12 -3.78 4.47 4.90
CA VAL A 12 -3.04 5.57 5.54
C VAL A 12 -3.12 5.45 7.06
N GLY A 13 -1.97 5.49 7.69
CA GLY A 13 -1.77 5.47 9.14
C GLY A 13 -0.39 6.07 9.46
N PRO A 14 -0.02 6.23 10.74
CA PRO A 14 1.17 7.00 11.16
C PRO A 14 2.53 6.40 10.75
N GLY A 15 2.56 5.15 10.30
CA GLY A 15 3.78 4.46 9.84
C GLY A 15 4.00 4.56 8.34
N THR A 16 4.09 3.41 7.67
CA THR A 16 4.37 3.27 6.24
C THR A 16 3.46 4.13 5.36
N GLY A 17 2.14 4.10 5.61
CA GLY A 17 1.19 4.86 4.79
C GLY A 17 1.46 6.37 4.77
N ALA A 18 1.76 6.96 5.93
CA ALA A 18 2.11 8.38 6.02
C ALA A 18 3.46 8.70 5.35
N ALA A 19 4.46 7.83 5.53
CA ALA A 19 5.78 8.02 4.92
C ALA A 19 5.70 7.94 3.38
N VAL A 20 4.98 6.95 2.85
CA VAL A 20 4.73 6.82 1.41
C VAL A 20 3.98 8.03 0.87
N ALA A 21 2.96 8.52 1.59
CA ALA A 21 2.23 9.71 1.20
C ALA A 21 3.15 10.95 1.10
N ARG A 22 3.98 11.19 2.11
CA ARG A 22 4.97 12.29 2.08
C ARG A 22 5.96 12.15 0.94
N ARG A 23 6.40 10.94 0.64
CA ARG A 23 7.36 10.72 -0.45
C ARG A 23 6.77 10.96 -1.82
N PHE A 24 5.60 10.38 -2.08
CA PHE A 24 4.94 10.50 -3.38
C PHE A 24 4.35 11.90 -3.60
N SER A 25 3.93 12.61 -2.55
CA SER A 25 3.40 13.99 -2.66
C SER A 25 4.44 15.01 -3.14
N LYS A 26 5.73 14.69 -3.08
CA LYS A 26 6.79 15.53 -3.67
C LYS A 26 6.75 15.55 -5.20
N ALA A 27 6.11 14.55 -5.82
CA ALA A 27 6.05 14.41 -7.28
C ALA A 27 4.61 14.48 -7.82
N TYR A 28 3.62 14.07 -7.02
CA TYR A 28 2.24 13.91 -7.47
C TYR A 28 1.22 14.50 -6.49
N PRO A 29 0.11 15.07 -6.96
CA PRO A 29 -1.12 15.13 -6.19
C PRO A 29 -1.51 13.73 -5.69
N ILE A 30 -2.01 13.59 -4.45
CA ILE A 30 -2.28 12.29 -3.87
C ILE A 30 -3.70 12.17 -3.28
N ALA A 31 -4.30 10.99 -3.47
CA ALA A 31 -5.52 10.58 -2.78
C ALA A 31 -5.17 9.60 -1.67
N LEU A 32 -5.58 9.92 -0.45
CA LEU A 32 -5.34 9.15 0.77
C LEU A 32 -6.63 8.45 1.20
N LEU A 33 -6.60 7.11 1.26
CA LEU A 33 -7.74 6.31 1.67
C LEU A 33 -7.48 5.68 3.04
N ALA A 34 -8.39 5.90 3.97
CA ALA A 34 -8.46 5.22 5.25
C ALA A 34 -9.91 5.15 5.73
N ARG A 35 -10.20 4.31 6.72
CA ARG A 35 -11.57 4.13 7.22
C ARG A 35 -12.10 5.36 7.96
N SER A 36 -11.22 6.11 8.62
CA SER A 36 -11.62 7.26 9.41
C SER A 36 -10.81 8.52 9.07
N PRO A 37 -11.42 9.72 9.11
CA PRO A 37 -10.78 11.00 8.81
C PRO A 37 -9.55 11.28 9.68
N GLU A 38 -9.57 10.87 10.94
CA GLU A 38 -8.48 11.08 11.90
C GLU A 38 -7.16 10.45 11.41
N SER A 39 -7.25 9.43 10.56
CA SER A 39 -6.08 8.75 10.00
C SER A 39 -5.41 9.53 8.87
N TYR A 40 -6.13 10.36 8.12
CA TYR A 40 -5.58 11.05 6.95
C TYR A 40 -5.64 12.59 7.02
N GLU A 41 -6.59 13.19 7.73
CA GLU A 41 -6.74 14.65 7.77
C GLU A 41 -5.49 15.40 8.24
N PRO A 42 -4.79 14.97 9.31
CA PRO A 42 -3.57 15.65 9.73
C PRO A 42 -2.50 15.63 8.62
N LEU A 43 -2.39 14.52 7.91
CA LEU A 43 -1.44 14.34 6.82
C LEU A 43 -1.83 15.16 5.57
N VAL A 44 -3.13 15.22 5.25
CA VAL A 44 -3.65 16.10 4.17
C VAL A 44 -3.28 17.55 4.45
N LYS A 45 -3.50 18.02 5.68
CA LYS A 45 -3.14 19.40 6.10
C LYS A 45 -1.63 19.63 6.01
N GLU A 46 -0.83 18.68 6.50
CA GLU A 46 0.63 18.75 6.45
C GLU A 46 1.13 18.90 5.01
N ILE A 47 0.69 18.02 4.10
CA ILE A 47 1.13 18.01 2.70
C ILE A 47 0.68 19.28 1.97
N ASN A 48 -0.56 19.71 2.17
CA ASN A 48 -1.08 20.92 1.52
C ASN A 48 -0.38 22.19 2.04
N ASN A 49 -0.08 22.26 3.32
CA ASN A 49 0.69 23.38 3.91
C ASN A 49 2.14 23.42 3.41
N ALA A 50 2.72 22.27 3.06
CA ALA A 50 4.04 22.18 2.46
C ALA A 50 4.06 22.46 0.94
N GLY A 51 2.93 22.88 0.35
CA GLY A 51 2.81 23.20 -1.08
C GLY A 51 2.50 22.01 -1.99
N GLY A 52 2.28 20.82 -1.43
CA GLY A 52 1.76 19.66 -2.16
C GLY A 52 0.25 19.75 -2.40
N LYS A 53 -0.33 18.70 -2.95
CA LYS A 53 -1.79 18.54 -3.15
C LYS A 53 -2.22 17.18 -2.65
N ALA A 54 -3.03 17.14 -1.61
CA ALA A 54 -3.57 15.92 -1.05
C ALA A 54 -5.07 16.04 -0.77
N ILE A 55 -5.80 14.98 -1.03
CA ILE A 55 -7.18 14.80 -0.56
C ILE A 55 -7.27 13.54 0.29
N GLY A 56 -8.18 13.54 1.25
CA GLY A 56 -8.49 12.37 2.07
C GLY A 56 -9.91 11.89 1.80
N ILE A 57 -10.09 10.59 1.68
CA ILE A 57 -11.39 9.97 1.41
C ILE A 57 -11.57 8.81 2.38
N SER A 58 -12.69 8.80 3.11
CA SER A 58 -13.05 7.65 3.95
C SER A 58 -13.44 6.46 3.10
N ALA A 59 -12.71 5.35 3.24
CA ALA A 59 -12.98 4.11 2.52
C ALA A 59 -12.62 2.88 3.35
N ASP A 60 -13.53 1.92 3.38
CA ASP A 60 -13.25 0.57 3.85
C ASP A 60 -12.89 -0.30 2.64
N VAL A 61 -11.63 -0.72 2.56
CA VAL A 61 -11.14 -1.52 1.43
C VAL A 61 -11.79 -2.89 1.31
N SER A 62 -12.33 -3.43 2.41
CA SER A 62 -13.05 -4.72 2.41
C SER A 62 -14.49 -4.63 1.88
N ASN A 63 -14.99 -3.40 1.68
CA ASN A 63 -16.32 -3.12 1.16
C ASN A 63 -16.26 -2.57 -0.27
N GLU A 64 -16.80 -3.31 -1.22
CA GLU A 64 -16.75 -2.99 -2.65
C GLU A 64 -17.41 -1.64 -2.99
N GLU A 65 -18.59 -1.35 -2.44
CA GLU A 65 -19.29 -0.09 -2.69
C GLU A 65 -18.56 1.11 -2.08
N SER A 66 -17.90 0.93 -0.93
CA SER A 66 -17.06 1.95 -0.32
C SER A 66 -15.87 2.30 -1.22
N VAL A 67 -15.18 1.30 -1.75
CA VAL A 67 -14.05 1.51 -2.68
C VAL A 67 -14.54 2.14 -3.98
N LYS A 68 -15.63 1.66 -4.56
CA LYS A 68 -16.23 2.21 -5.78
C LYS A 68 -16.59 3.70 -5.62
N SER A 69 -17.21 4.07 -4.49
CA SER A 69 -17.52 5.46 -4.16
C SER A 69 -16.26 6.31 -4.03
N ALA A 70 -15.23 5.79 -3.34
CA ALA A 70 -13.95 6.49 -3.20
C ALA A 70 -13.28 6.74 -4.56
N PHE A 71 -13.24 5.74 -5.44
CA PHE A 71 -12.66 5.89 -6.77
C PHE A 71 -13.48 6.82 -7.69
N ALA A 72 -14.80 6.90 -7.51
CA ALA A 72 -15.62 7.90 -8.20
C ALA A 72 -15.24 9.33 -7.77
N GLN A 73 -14.99 9.57 -6.48
CA GLN A 73 -14.51 10.85 -5.96
C GLN A 73 -13.12 11.19 -6.51
N ILE A 74 -12.18 10.22 -6.51
CA ILE A 74 -10.83 10.39 -7.07
C ILE A 74 -10.90 10.79 -8.55
N LYS A 75 -11.71 10.08 -9.35
CA LYS A 75 -11.88 10.39 -10.79
C LYS A 75 -12.46 11.77 -11.02
N LYS A 76 -13.35 12.23 -10.15
CA LYS A 76 -13.93 13.59 -10.22
C LYS A 76 -12.88 14.65 -9.87
N GLU A 77 -12.10 14.43 -8.80
CA GLU A 77 -11.07 15.38 -8.34
C GLU A 77 -9.93 15.53 -9.35
N TYR A 78 -9.45 14.40 -9.89
CA TYR A 78 -8.33 14.37 -10.83
C TYR A 78 -8.79 14.15 -12.28
N GLN A 79 -9.90 14.76 -12.65
CA GLN A 79 -10.49 14.60 -13.99
C GLN A 79 -9.47 14.91 -15.10
N GLY A 80 -9.30 13.97 -16.01
CA GLY A 80 -8.36 14.09 -17.15
C GLY A 80 -6.89 13.82 -16.78
N ALA A 81 -6.55 13.61 -15.49
CA ALA A 81 -5.20 13.28 -15.07
C ALA A 81 -4.94 11.77 -15.10
N ASN A 82 -3.72 11.39 -15.38
CA ASN A 82 -3.24 10.01 -15.37
C ASN A 82 -2.92 9.54 -13.94
N CYS A 83 -3.23 8.27 -13.61
CA CYS A 83 -2.83 7.66 -12.35
C CYS A 83 -1.39 7.10 -12.47
N ALA A 84 -0.41 7.76 -11.83
CA ALA A 84 0.99 7.33 -11.88
C ALA A 84 1.28 6.13 -10.98
N ALA A 85 0.66 6.08 -9.80
CA ALA A 85 0.90 5.00 -8.83
C ALA A 85 -0.33 4.72 -7.97
N ALA A 86 -0.50 3.45 -7.60
CA ALA A 86 -1.47 2.99 -6.62
C ALA A 86 -0.76 2.10 -5.59
N ILE A 87 -0.93 2.40 -4.31
CA ILE A 87 -0.28 1.68 -3.21
C ILE A 87 -1.34 1.08 -2.30
N PHE A 88 -1.37 -0.24 -2.21
CA PHE A 88 -2.22 -0.97 -1.27
C PHE A 88 -1.41 -1.30 -0.01
N ASN A 89 -1.55 -0.44 1.00
CA ASN A 89 -0.90 -0.57 2.31
C ASN A 89 -1.88 -0.98 3.42
N ALA A 90 -3.16 -1.15 3.11
CA ALA A 90 -4.14 -1.62 4.07
C ALA A 90 -3.86 -3.07 4.47
N SER A 91 -4.12 -3.39 5.73
CA SER A 91 -3.86 -4.70 6.31
C SER A 91 -4.89 -5.05 7.37
N GLY A 92 -5.23 -6.33 7.47
CA GLY A 92 -5.90 -6.86 8.64
C GLY A 92 -5.07 -6.61 9.91
N ARG A 93 -5.75 -6.60 11.05
CA ARG A 93 -5.09 -6.39 12.35
C ARG A 93 -4.13 -7.55 12.64
N PHE A 94 -2.90 -7.23 13.02
CA PHE A 94 -1.99 -8.23 13.58
C PHE A 94 -2.37 -8.56 15.03
N PHE A 95 -2.54 -9.84 15.32
CA PHE A 95 -2.69 -10.39 16.68
C PHE A 95 -2.18 -11.82 16.72
N ARG A 96 -1.90 -12.30 17.91
CA ARG A 96 -1.54 -13.70 18.19
C ARG A 96 -2.68 -14.38 18.95
N LYS A 97 -3.13 -15.55 18.48
CA LYS A 97 -4.19 -16.33 19.12
C LYS A 97 -3.98 -17.82 18.85
N PRO A 98 -4.05 -18.70 19.87
CA PRO A 98 -4.04 -20.13 19.66
C PRO A 98 -5.12 -20.56 18.67
N LEU A 99 -4.82 -21.54 17.81
CA LEU A 99 -5.75 -21.95 16.75
C LEU A 99 -7.09 -22.42 17.28
N LEU A 100 -7.10 -23.17 18.39
CA LEU A 100 -8.32 -23.69 19.00
C LEU A 100 -9.19 -22.61 19.68
N GLU A 101 -8.65 -21.43 19.92
CA GLU A 101 -9.36 -20.27 20.48
C GLU A 101 -9.78 -19.26 19.41
N MET A 102 -9.26 -19.42 18.18
CA MET A 102 -9.52 -18.49 17.08
C MET A 102 -10.95 -18.68 16.55
N SER A 103 -11.74 -17.62 16.53
CA SER A 103 -13.05 -17.65 15.89
C SER A 103 -12.94 -17.58 14.38
N VAL A 104 -13.97 -18.03 13.68
CA VAL A 104 -14.08 -17.88 12.22
C VAL A 104 -14.04 -16.40 11.82
N ASP A 105 -14.64 -15.53 12.62
CA ASP A 105 -14.65 -14.08 12.39
C ASP A 105 -13.25 -13.46 12.52
N ASP A 106 -12.45 -13.87 13.53
CA ASP A 106 -11.05 -13.44 13.66
C ASP A 106 -10.26 -13.76 12.39
N PHE A 107 -10.45 -14.97 11.86
CA PHE A 107 -9.79 -15.41 10.63
C PHE A 107 -10.29 -14.65 9.40
N SER A 108 -11.59 -14.56 9.22
CA SER A 108 -12.24 -13.92 8.07
C SER A 108 -11.94 -12.44 7.99
N ASN A 109 -12.03 -11.71 9.10
CA ASN A 109 -11.76 -10.27 9.14
C ASN A 109 -10.35 -9.91 8.68
N SER A 110 -9.35 -10.72 9.04
CA SER A 110 -7.97 -10.48 8.59
C SER A 110 -7.82 -10.72 7.09
N TRP A 111 -8.43 -11.78 6.59
CA TRP A 111 -8.42 -12.13 5.17
C TRP A 111 -9.21 -11.12 4.32
N GLU A 112 -10.36 -10.67 4.78
CA GLU A 112 -11.20 -9.69 4.08
C GLU A 112 -10.48 -8.38 3.80
N VAL A 113 -9.74 -7.86 4.77
CA VAL A 113 -8.98 -6.62 4.55
C VAL A 113 -7.77 -6.87 3.67
N SER A 114 -6.96 -7.91 3.96
CA SER A 114 -5.66 -8.09 3.31
C SER A 114 -5.75 -8.70 1.91
N ALA A 115 -6.67 -9.65 1.69
CA ALA A 115 -6.80 -10.39 0.43
C ALA A 115 -7.97 -9.84 -0.42
N LYS A 116 -9.20 -9.92 0.10
CA LYS A 116 -10.39 -9.43 -0.62
C LYS A 116 -10.29 -7.91 -0.88
N GLY A 117 -9.87 -7.14 0.11
CA GLY A 117 -9.69 -5.69 -0.04
C GLY A 117 -8.63 -5.34 -1.10
N ALA A 118 -7.54 -6.11 -1.17
CA ALA A 118 -6.54 -5.94 -2.22
C ALA A 118 -7.11 -6.23 -3.61
N LEU A 119 -7.93 -7.27 -3.77
CA LEU A 119 -8.61 -7.56 -5.02
C LEU A 119 -9.52 -6.39 -5.45
N ILE A 120 -10.40 -5.93 -4.55
CA ILE A 120 -11.35 -4.83 -4.82
C ILE A 120 -10.58 -3.55 -5.22
N PHE A 121 -9.54 -3.20 -4.46
CA PHE A 121 -8.69 -2.06 -4.75
C PHE A 121 -8.00 -2.20 -6.11
N SER A 122 -7.47 -3.38 -6.43
CA SER A 122 -6.80 -3.64 -7.71
C SER A 122 -7.74 -3.49 -8.89
N GLN A 123 -8.96 -4.04 -8.80
CA GLN A 123 -9.99 -3.90 -9.83
C GLN A 123 -10.39 -2.44 -10.09
N ALA A 124 -10.34 -1.59 -9.06
CA ALA A 124 -10.62 -0.16 -9.20
C ALA A 124 -9.42 0.64 -9.74
N ALA A 125 -8.18 0.27 -9.37
CA ALA A 125 -6.96 0.99 -9.71
C ALA A 125 -6.38 0.59 -11.08
N LEU A 126 -6.38 -0.71 -11.42
CA LEU A 126 -5.76 -1.22 -12.64
C LEU A 126 -6.28 -0.59 -13.94
N PRO A 127 -7.59 -0.33 -14.11
CA PRO A 127 -8.06 0.36 -15.32
C PRO A 127 -7.43 1.75 -15.50
N LEU A 128 -7.18 2.49 -14.41
CA LEU A 128 -6.53 3.80 -14.45
C LEU A 128 -5.05 3.68 -14.79
N LEU A 129 -4.37 2.67 -14.24
CA LEU A 129 -2.95 2.43 -14.51
C LEU A 129 -2.74 1.95 -15.96
N VAL A 130 -3.57 1.06 -16.48
CA VAL A 130 -3.52 0.61 -17.88
C VAL A 130 -3.78 1.78 -18.83
N GLN A 131 -4.73 2.65 -18.51
CA GLN A 131 -4.97 3.88 -19.29
C GLN A 131 -3.71 4.76 -19.32
N THR A 132 -3.04 4.93 -18.17
CA THR A 132 -1.78 5.68 -18.08
C THR A 132 -0.67 5.05 -18.92
N ALA A 133 -0.50 3.72 -18.85
CA ALA A 133 0.48 3.00 -19.67
C ALA A 133 0.25 3.21 -21.17
N SER A 134 -1.01 3.21 -21.59
CA SER A 134 -1.42 3.37 -22.98
C SER A 134 -1.19 4.80 -23.50
N SER A 135 -1.30 5.81 -22.64
CA SER A 135 -1.10 7.22 -23.03
C SER A 135 0.36 7.56 -23.36
N LYS A 136 1.32 6.79 -22.79
CA LYS A 136 2.78 7.04 -22.90
C LYS A 136 3.23 8.44 -22.46
N GLU A 137 2.41 9.12 -21.67
CA GLU A 137 2.67 10.51 -21.22
C GLU A 137 3.37 10.56 -19.84
N GLY A 138 3.53 9.42 -19.16
CA GLY A 138 4.17 9.35 -17.85
C GLY A 138 5.70 9.37 -17.94
N GLN A 139 6.35 10.02 -16.97
CA GLN A 139 7.81 9.96 -16.81
C GLN A 139 8.26 8.53 -16.43
N PHE A 140 7.45 7.83 -15.66
CA PHE A 140 7.70 6.47 -15.17
C PHE A 140 6.54 5.54 -15.54
N PRO A 141 6.75 4.22 -15.60
CA PRO A 141 5.68 3.25 -15.76
C PRO A 141 4.66 3.37 -14.62
N PRO A 142 3.35 3.33 -14.91
CA PRO A 142 2.35 3.29 -13.85
C PRO A 142 2.56 2.05 -12.98
N THR A 143 2.44 2.23 -11.65
CA THR A 143 2.91 1.23 -10.69
C THR A 143 1.83 0.88 -9.67
N LEU A 144 1.66 -0.42 -9.40
CA LEU A 144 0.85 -0.94 -8.30
C LEU A 144 1.75 -1.64 -7.29
N ILE A 145 1.75 -1.17 -6.02
CA ILE A 145 2.56 -1.76 -4.95
C ILE A 145 1.65 -2.32 -3.86
N TYR A 146 1.91 -3.57 -3.46
CA TYR A 146 1.26 -4.22 -2.33
C TYR A 146 2.22 -4.32 -1.15
N THR A 147 1.78 -3.85 0.02
CA THR A 147 2.54 -3.97 1.26
C THR A 147 2.32 -5.34 1.90
N GLY A 148 3.32 -6.20 1.78
CA GLY A 148 3.42 -7.48 2.45
C GLY A 148 3.97 -7.36 3.88
N ALA A 149 4.40 -8.49 4.41
CA ALA A 149 5.00 -8.62 5.73
C ALA A 149 5.82 -9.92 5.78
N THR A 150 6.60 -10.15 6.86
CA THR A 150 7.16 -11.48 7.21
C THR A 150 6.14 -12.59 7.00
N ALA A 151 4.90 -12.33 7.41
CA ALA A 151 3.79 -13.27 7.31
C ALA A 151 3.35 -13.59 5.87
N SER A 152 3.91 -12.93 4.85
CA SER A 152 3.70 -13.28 3.43
C SER A 152 4.55 -14.46 2.97
N ILE A 153 5.59 -14.81 3.73
CA ILE A 153 6.56 -15.88 3.39
C ILE A 153 6.80 -16.88 4.51
N LYS A 154 6.46 -16.53 5.77
CA LYS A 154 6.68 -17.34 6.95
C LYS A 154 5.52 -17.21 7.92
N ALA A 155 4.79 -18.28 8.16
CA ALA A 155 3.72 -18.33 9.14
C ALA A 155 4.23 -18.89 10.47
N ASN A 156 4.25 -18.06 11.51
CA ASN A 156 4.60 -18.50 12.86
C ASN A 156 3.36 -19.06 13.60
N ALA A 157 3.60 -19.76 14.71
CA ALA A 157 2.53 -20.20 15.61
C ALA A 157 1.66 -19.01 16.06
N GLN A 158 0.37 -19.22 16.19
CA GLN A 158 -0.64 -18.25 16.67
C GLN A 158 -0.91 -17.05 15.73
N VAL A 159 -0.39 -17.03 14.51
CA VAL A 159 -0.61 -15.94 13.54
C VAL A 159 -1.41 -16.37 12.31
N ALA A 160 -2.15 -17.48 12.39
CA ALA A 160 -2.85 -18.08 11.26
C ALA A 160 -3.75 -17.08 10.50
N ALA A 161 -4.56 -16.28 11.21
CA ALA A 161 -5.43 -15.29 10.57
C ALA A 161 -4.66 -14.25 9.77
N PHE A 162 -3.63 -13.65 10.36
CA PHE A 162 -2.83 -12.62 9.70
C PHE A 162 -2.01 -13.20 8.54
N ALA A 163 -1.36 -14.35 8.77
CA ALA A 163 -0.52 -14.98 7.76
C ALA A 163 -1.32 -15.44 6.53
N SER A 164 -2.50 -16.05 6.71
CA SER A 164 -3.33 -16.48 5.58
C SER A 164 -3.69 -15.31 4.65
N GLY A 165 -4.07 -14.14 5.22
CA GLY A 165 -4.35 -12.93 4.44
C GLY A 165 -3.13 -12.40 3.70
N LYS A 166 -1.94 -12.43 4.32
CA LYS A 166 -0.70 -11.96 3.70
C LYS A 166 -0.15 -12.91 2.64
N TRP A 167 -0.30 -14.22 2.81
CA TRP A 167 -0.01 -15.20 1.75
C TRP A 167 -0.94 -15.04 0.56
N ALA A 168 -2.25 -14.86 0.80
CA ALA A 168 -3.21 -14.61 -0.26
C ALA A 168 -2.90 -13.31 -1.02
N LEU A 169 -2.53 -12.23 -0.32
CA LEU A 169 -2.08 -10.98 -0.93
C LEU A 169 -0.87 -11.18 -1.84
N ARG A 170 0.13 -11.95 -1.39
CA ARG A 170 1.32 -12.28 -2.18
C ARG A 170 0.95 -13.05 -3.45
N ALA A 171 0.09 -14.06 -3.33
CA ALA A 171 -0.38 -14.83 -4.48
C ALA A 171 -1.12 -13.96 -5.49
N LEU A 172 -2.02 -13.07 -5.01
CA LEU A 172 -2.72 -12.10 -5.84
C LEU A 172 -1.73 -11.19 -6.58
N SER A 173 -0.75 -10.61 -5.87
CA SER A 173 0.23 -9.71 -6.47
C SER A 173 1.03 -10.36 -7.59
N GLN A 174 1.40 -11.63 -7.45
CA GLN A 174 2.12 -12.40 -8.47
C GLN A 174 1.26 -12.65 -9.71
N SER A 175 -0.03 -12.93 -9.53
CA SER A 175 -0.97 -13.12 -10.65
C SER A 175 -1.16 -11.81 -11.40
N VAL A 176 -1.45 -10.71 -10.67
CA VAL A 176 -1.63 -9.37 -11.24
C VAL A 176 -0.36 -8.90 -11.96
N ALA A 177 0.83 -9.16 -11.42
CA ALA A 177 2.08 -8.79 -12.07
C ALA A 177 2.22 -9.46 -13.45
N ARG A 178 1.92 -10.75 -13.55
CA ARG A 178 2.02 -11.49 -14.84
C ARG A 178 0.99 -11.04 -15.86
N GLU A 179 -0.21 -10.70 -15.41
CA GLU A 179 -1.32 -10.28 -16.28
C GLU A 179 -1.13 -8.86 -16.81
N PHE A 180 -0.62 -7.93 -15.97
CA PHE A 180 -0.60 -6.50 -16.29
C PHE A 180 0.78 -5.95 -16.70
N ALA A 181 1.89 -6.67 -16.45
CA ALA A 181 3.18 -6.27 -16.97
C ALA A 181 3.22 -6.17 -18.51
N PRO A 182 2.63 -7.10 -19.30
CA PRO A 182 2.53 -6.93 -20.75
C PRO A 182 1.71 -5.72 -21.18
N GLN A 183 0.86 -5.19 -20.30
CA GLN A 183 0.06 -3.98 -20.53
C GLN A 183 0.79 -2.69 -20.05
N GLY A 184 2.06 -2.81 -19.64
CA GLY A 184 2.90 -1.68 -19.25
C GLY A 184 2.74 -1.23 -17.79
N VAL A 185 2.08 -2.02 -16.94
CA VAL A 185 1.92 -1.71 -15.51
C VAL A 185 2.98 -2.45 -14.70
N HIS A 186 3.78 -1.72 -13.92
CA HIS A 186 4.70 -2.31 -12.95
C HIS A 186 3.93 -2.72 -11.70
N VAL A 187 3.97 -4.00 -11.35
CA VAL A 187 3.32 -4.53 -10.14
C VAL A 187 4.37 -5.14 -9.22
N ALA A 188 4.43 -4.67 -7.97
CA ALA A 188 5.40 -5.12 -6.99
C ALA A 188 4.74 -5.49 -5.65
N HIS A 189 5.29 -6.51 -5.00
CA HIS A 189 4.99 -6.90 -3.63
C HIS A 189 6.20 -6.61 -2.74
N ALA A 190 6.02 -5.80 -1.70
CA ALA A 190 7.07 -5.45 -0.75
C ALA A 190 6.88 -6.20 0.56
N ILE A 191 7.78 -7.11 0.87
CA ILE A 191 7.82 -7.84 2.14
C ILE A 191 8.47 -6.93 3.18
N ILE A 192 7.68 -6.41 4.13
CA ILE A 192 8.21 -5.65 5.25
C ILE A 192 8.49 -6.64 6.38
N ASP A 193 9.75 -7.07 6.47
CA ASP A 193 10.15 -8.12 7.39
C ASP A 193 10.85 -7.55 8.62
N GLY A 194 10.05 -7.19 9.60
CA GLY A 194 10.48 -6.66 10.89
C GLY A 194 9.54 -5.61 11.46
N PRO A 195 9.80 -5.16 12.69
CA PRO A 195 9.07 -4.09 13.34
C PRO A 195 9.27 -2.75 12.59
N ILE A 196 8.19 -2.04 12.33
CA ILE A 196 8.25 -0.71 11.74
C ILE A 196 8.32 0.32 12.85
N ASP A 197 9.28 1.26 12.77
CA ASP A 197 9.49 2.32 13.77
C ASP A 197 8.38 3.38 13.69
N VAL A 198 7.26 3.08 14.34
CA VAL A 198 6.09 3.98 14.40
C VAL A 198 6.09 4.71 15.74
N PRO A 199 6.07 6.05 15.75
CA PRO A 199 6.03 6.83 17.00
C PRO A 199 4.87 6.42 17.92
N GLY A 200 5.12 6.41 19.23
CA GLY A 200 4.10 6.10 20.25
C GLY A 200 3.80 4.61 20.42
N ARG A 201 4.62 3.72 19.89
CA ARG A 201 4.51 2.27 20.11
C ARG A 201 5.42 1.83 21.24
N ASP A 202 4.85 1.55 22.41
CA ASP A 202 5.63 1.21 23.63
C ASP A 202 6.54 0.01 23.46
N TYR A 203 6.12 -1.02 22.73
CA TYR A 203 6.94 -2.22 22.48
C TYR A 203 8.21 -1.96 21.64
N LEU A 204 8.33 -0.78 21.05
CA LEU A 204 9.49 -0.37 20.24
C LEU A 204 10.50 0.47 21.03
N LYS A 205 10.17 0.94 22.24
CA LYS A 205 10.97 1.93 22.98
C LYS A 205 12.38 1.44 23.28
N ASP A 206 12.49 0.17 23.68
CA ASP A 206 13.77 -0.43 24.12
C ASP A 206 14.52 -1.15 22.99
N MET A 207 13.98 -1.09 21.75
CA MET A 207 14.65 -1.67 20.59
C MET A 207 15.66 -0.69 20.00
N ALA A 208 16.85 -1.20 19.66
CA ALA A 208 17.84 -0.44 18.89
C ALA A 208 17.25 0.05 17.56
N ALA A 209 17.71 1.18 17.05
CA ALA A 209 17.22 1.73 15.77
C ALA A 209 17.42 0.72 14.63
N GLU A 210 18.57 0.01 14.64
CA GLU A 210 18.96 -0.99 13.65
C GLU A 210 18.14 -2.30 13.71
N ALA A 211 17.30 -2.44 14.74
CA ALA A 211 16.33 -3.56 14.88
C ALA A 211 14.93 -3.19 14.40
N LYS A 212 14.74 -1.96 13.92
CA LYS A 212 13.45 -1.43 13.42
C LYS A 212 13.62 -0.86 12.03
N ILE A 213 12.59 -1.01 11.21
CA ILE A 213 12.57 -0.46 9.85
C ILE A 213 12.00 0.96 9.92
N ALA A 214 12.75 1.94 9.44
CA ALA A 214 12.26 3.30 9.35
C ALA A 214 11.18 3.42 8.26
N PRO A 215 9.99 4.00 8.55
CA PRO A 215 8.94 4.18 7.55
C PRO A 215 9.40 4.98 6.32
N GLY A 216 10.33 5.93 6.51
CA GLY A 216 10.93 6.71 5.42
C GLY A 216 11.70 5.86 4.42
N ASP A 217 12.45 4.85 4.90
CA ASP A 217 13.24 3.97 4.04
C ASP A 217 12.35 2.99 3.24
N ILE A 218 11.22 2.58 3.85
CA ILE A 218 10.19 1.84 3.11
C ILE A 218 9.63 2.72 1.98
N ALA A 219 9.34 3.98 2.26
CA ALA A 219 8.80 4.91 1.27
C ALA A 219 9.80 5.20 0.12
N GLU A 220 11.09 5.33 0.42
CA GLU A 220 12.14 5.45 -0.60
C GLU A 220 12.27 4.17 -1.43
N THR A 221 12.16 3.00 -0.82
CA THR A 221 12.13 1.72 -1.57
C THR A 221 10.93 1.67 -2.51
N TYR A 222 9.74 2.10 -2.08
CA TYR A 222 8.55 2.16 -2.94
C TYR A 222 8.72 3.17 -4.09
N TRP A 223 9.36 4.29 -3.82
CA TRP A 223 9.70 5.25 -4.86
C TRP A 223 10.70 4.67 -5.87
N ASN A 224 11.72 3.96 -5.40
CA ASN A 224 12.68 3.29 -6.27
C ASN A 224 12.03 2.22 -7.16
N LEU A 225 11.05 1.46 -6.63
CA LEU A 225 10.24 0.55 -7.43
C LEU A 225 9.45 1.31 -8.50
N HIS A 226 8.79 2.41 -8.14
CA HIS A 226 8.00 3.22 -9.06
C HIS A 226 8.82 3.82 -10.20
N THR A 227 10.08 4.18 -9.95
CA THR A 227 10.94 4.84 -10.95
C THR A 227 11.76 3.88 -11.81
N GLN A 228 11.53 2.58 -11.70
CA GLN A 228 12.24 1.56 -12.49
C GLN A 228 11.89 1.64 -13.98
N SER A 229 12.88 1.25 -14.80
CA SER A 229 12.69 1.13 -16.24
C SER A 229 11.76 -0.03 -16.60
N VAL A 230 10.97 0.13 -17.65
CA VAL A 230 10.16 -0.96 -18.26
C VAL A 230 10.99 -2.20 -18.66
N ARG A 231 12.31 -2.08 -18.72
CA ARG A 231 13.21 -3.18 -19.05
C ARG A 231 13.70 -3.96 -17.84
N CYS A 232 13.36 -3.50 -16.60
CA CYS A 232 13.85 -4.12 -15.37
C CYS A 232 12.86 -3.86 -14.21
N PHE A 233 11.76 -4.61 -14.18
CA PHE A 233 10.79 -4.55 -13.08
C PHE A 233 11.17 -5.50 -11.96
N THR A 234 11.18 -4.99 -10.72
CA THR A 234 11.26 -5.79 -9.50
C THR A 234 9.84 -6.14 -9.05
N ASN A 235 9.44 -7.40 -9.18
CA ASN A 235 8.10 -7.83 -8.79
C ASN A 235 7.97 -8.16 -7.28
N GLU A 236 9.07 -8.47 -6.61
CA GLU A 236 9.08 -8.68 -5.16
C GLU A 236 10.38 -8.14 -4.56
N VAL A 237 10.27 -7.43 -3.43
CA VAL A 237 11.41 -6.94 -2.65
C VAL A 237 11.22 -7.29 -1.18
N ASP A 238 12.31 -7.66 -0.51
CA ASP A 238 12.36 -7.95 0.91
C ASP A 238 13.11 -6.82 1.63
N ILE A 239 12.43 -6.17 2.58
CA ILE A 239 12.92 -5.01 3.32
C ILE A 239 13.05 -5.38 4.79
N ARG A 240 14.27 -5.31 5.33
CA ARG A 240 14.59 -5.74 6.70
C ARG A 240 15.40 -4.71 7.43
N ALA A 241 15.26 -4.68 8.74
CA ALA A 241 16.22 -4.01 9.62
C ALA A 241 17.51 -4.84 9.71
N MET A 242 18.65 -4.19 9.93
CA MET A 242 19.98 -4.85 10.00
C MET A 242 20.02 -5.95 11.06
N LEU A 243 19.36 -5.75 12.20
CA LEU A 243 19.34 -6.69 13.32
C LEU A 243 18.08 -7.59 13.34
N GLU A 244 17.30 -7.65 12.26
CA GLU A 244 16.15 -8.57 12.18
C GLU A 244 16.64 -10.02 12.19
N LYS A 245 15.99 -10.86 13.01
CA LYS A 245 16.36 -12.28 13.15
C LYS A 245 15.53 -13.12 12.17
N TRP A 246 16.24 -13.96 11.45
CA TRP A 246 15.66 -14.87 10.45
C TRP A 246 14.90 -16.05 11.06
#